data_6b71221bcd2e826b0d1d614bd085aa7b
#
_entry.id   6b71221bcd2e826b0d1d614bd085aa7b
#
_cell.length_a   1.000
_cell.length_b   1.000
_cell.length_c   1.000
_cell.angle_alpha   90.00
_cell.angle_beta   90.00
_cell.angle_gamma   90.00
#
_symmetry.space_group_name_H-M   'P 1'
#
loop_
_entity.id
_entity.type
_entity.pdbx_description
1 polymer ?
#
loop_
_entity_poly.entity_id
_entity_poly.type
_entity_poly.pdbx_seq_one_letter_code
_entity_poly.pdbx_strand_id
1 'polypeptide(L)'
;MAWLYGATGLVIWAVLAWGISRSSWKRPMKLLVGATLLGLGLMLWAYTAPQPTIQVDVVQLRRLPSSAQPGLIELIVRNSGENPAGIVVVPVAYLAPLYLNAADLVRANVETDLRNRLDRATPFPPTGSLAVAEGQTAVVEAPLPFSERVWEYSRGQLTVIVAARIRYRDRVFNRERQFCQYMNPRSNEWRSCPFLNE
;
A
#
# COMPACT_ATOMS: atom_id res chain seq x y z
N MET A 1 -20.64 15.12 -4.42
CA MET A 1 -19.97 16.32 -3.88
C MET A 1 -18.79 16.83 -4.73
N ALA A 2 -18.08 16.00 -5.47
CA ALA A 2 -16.92 16.43 -6.30
C ALA A 2 -17.24 17.51 -7.36
N TRP A 3 -18.44 17.54 -7.89
CA TRP A 3 -18.89 18.53 -8.90
C TRP A 3 -18.97 19.96 -8.36
N LEU A 4 -19.30 20.14 -7.10
CA LEU A 4 -19.37 21.47 -6.46
C LEU A 4 -17.99 22.11 -6.33
N TYR A 5 -16.96 21.32 -6.02
CA TYR A 5 -15.58 21.83 -5.92
C TYR A 5 -14.98 22.17 -7.28
N GLY A 6 -15.35 21.44 -8.33
CA GLY A 6 -14.95 21.76 -9.71
C GLY A 6 -15.56 23.07 -10.21
N ALA A 7 -16.83 23.29 -9.96
CA ALA A 7 -17.54 24.51 -10.39
C ALA A 7 -17.03 25.76 -9.65
N THR A 8 -16.84 25.68 -8.33
CA THR A 8 -16.29 26.80 -7.53
C THR A 8 -14.85 27.13 -7.93
N GLY A 9 -14.02 26.11 -8.21
CA GLY A 9 -12.67 26.31 -8.73
C GLY A 9 -12.65 27.06 -10.06
N LEU A 10 -13.50 26.71 -11.01
CA LEU A 10 -13.60 27.38 -12.30
C LEU A 10 -14.03 28.86 -12.17
N VAL A 11 -14.99 29.17 -11.28
CA VAL A 11 -15.43 30.54 -11.05
C VAL A 11 -14.30 31.38 -10.46
N ILE A 12 -13.59 30.89 -9.48
CA ILE A 12 -12.44 31.58 -8.88
C ILE A 12 -11.37 31.86 -9.95
N TRP A 13 -11.06 30.89 -10.81
CA TRP A 13 -10.11 31.03 -11.89
C TRP A 13 -10.55 32.08 -12.93
N ALA A 14 -11.81 32.09 -13.29
CA ALA A 14 -12.37 33.06 -14.23
C ALA A 14 -12.26 34.50 -13.66
N VAL A 15 -12.55 34.70 -12.38
CA VAL A 15 -12.44 36.00 -11.70
C VAL A 15 -10.99 36.47 -11.64
N LEU A 16 -10.06 35.58 -11.30
CA LEU A 16 -8.62 35.90 -11.25
C LEU A 16 -8.07 36.24 -12.65
N ALA A 17 -8.41 35.47 -13.67
CA ALA A 17 -8.01 35.72 -15.05
C ALA A 17 -8.53 37.07 -15.55
N TRP A 18 -9.79 37.40 -15.24
CA TRP A 18 -10.40 38.68 -15.59
C TRP A 18 -9.71 39.86 -14.86
N GLY A 19 -9.41 39.71 -13.55
CA GLY A 19 -8.68 40.72 -12.79
C GLY A 19 -7.27 40.98 -13.34
N ILE A 20 -6.53 39.94 -13.72
CA ILE A 20 -5.20 40.04 -14.33
C ILE A 20 -5.28 40.73 -15.70
N SER A 21 -6.30 40.41 -16.50
CA SER A 21 -6.47 40.99 -17.86
C SER A 21 -6.68 42.50 -17.80
N ARG A 22 -7.42 42.99 -16.80
CA ARG A 22 -7.74 44.39 -16.59
C ARG A 22 -6.66 45.20 -15.83
N SER A 23 -5.69 44.52 -15.22
CA SER A 23 -4.64 45.20 -14.49
C SER A 23 -3.77 46.05 -15.42
N SER A 24 -3.21 47.17 -14.92
CA SER A 24 -2.27 48.03 -15.63
C SER A 24 -0.86 47.44 -15.77
N TRP A 25 -0.65 46.22 -15.35
CA TRP A 25 0.63 45.53 -15.39
C TRP A 25 1.16 45.32 -16.80
N LYS A 26 2.49 45.42 -16.95
CA LYS A 26 3.14 45.09 -18.23
C LYS A 26 2.87 43.64 -18.65
N ARG A 27 2.78 43.38 -19.94
CA ARG A 27 2.52 42.06 -20.50
C ARG A 27 3.33 40.89 -19.88
N PRO A 28 4.67 41.03 -19.70
CA PRO A 28 5.44 39.91 -19.13
C PRO A 28 5.04 39.60 -17.69
N MET A 29 4.63 40.59 -16.91
CA MET A 29 4.21 40.40 -15.52
C MET A 29 2.83 39.68 -15.44
N LYS A 30 1.93 40.00 -16.37
CA LYS A 30 0.64 39.27 -16.49
C LYS A 30 0.85 37.80 -16.81
N LEU A 31 1.77 37.48 -17.71
CA LEU A 31 2.11 36.09 -18.06
C LEU A 31 2.74 35.33 -16.88
N LEU A 32 3.65 35.98 -16.16
CA LEU A 32 4.30 35.36 -14.99
C LEU A 32 3.27 35.06 -13.89
N VAL A 33 2.43 36.00 -13.53
CA VAL A 33 1.39 35.80 -12.51
C VAL A 33 0.38 34.75 -12.96
N GLY A 34 -0.04 34.78 -14.22
CA GLY A 34 -0.94 33.76 -14.79
C GLY A 34 -0.34 32.35 -14.72
N ALA A 35 0.93 32.20 -15.11
CA ALA A 35 1.63 30.91 -15.05
C ALA A 35 1.78 30.39 -13.60
N THR A 36 2.14 31.30 -12.66
CA THR A 36 2.27 30.94 -11.23
C THR A 36 0.93 30.47 -10.64
N LEU A 37 -0.15 31.20 -10.91
CA LEU A 37 -1.49 30.83 -10.45
C LEU A 37 -1.94 29.49 -11.07
N LEU A 38 -1.69 29.28 -12.36
CA LEU A 38 -1.99 28.02 -13.03
C LEU A 38 -1.22 26.86 -12.42
N GLY A 39 0.06 27.03 -12.12
CA GLY A 39 0.90 26.07 -11.42
C GLY A 39 0.37 25.72 -10.03
N LEU A 40 0.01 26.74 -9.24
CA LEU A 40 -0.59 26.56 -7.91
C LEU A 40 -1.94 25.84 -7.99
N GLY A 41 -2.79 26.19 -8.95
CA GLY A 41 -4.06 25.51 -9.16
C GLY A 41 -3.91 24.05 -9.55
N LEU A 42 -2.96 23.73 -10.41
CA LEU A 42 -2.64 22.34 -10.78
C LEU A 42 -2.09 21.54 -9.58
N MET A 43 -1.21 22.16 -8.78
CA MET A 43 -0.71 21.53 -7.55
C MET A 43 -1.83 21.27 -6.54
N LEU A 44 -2.70 22.26 -6.31
CA LEU A 44 -3.84 22.11 -5.41
C LEU A 44 -4.81 21.04 -5.90
N TRP A 45 -5.09 21.01 -7.20
CA TRP A 45 -5.91 19.97 -7.81
C TRP A 45 -5.29 18.58 -7.67
N ALA A 46 -3.98 18.45 -7.91
CA ALA A 46 -3.28 17.18 -7.75
C ALA A 46 -3.29 16.70 -6.29
N TYR A 47 -3.24 17.63 -5.33
CA TYR A 47 -3.25 17.33 -3.90
C TYR A 47 -4.65 16.96 -3.37
N THR A 48 -5.71 17.63 -3.90
CA THR A 48 -7.10 17.41 -3.46
C THR A 48 -7.83 16.36 -4.29
N ALA A 49 -7.25 15.88 -5.40
CA ALA A 49 -7.87 14.85 -6.23
C ALA A 49 -8.07 13.55 -5.43
N PRO A 50 -9.21 12.87 -5.59
CA PRO A 50 -9.45 11.58 -4.96
C PRO A 50 -8.33 10.61 -5.29
N GLN A 51 -7.77 9.99 -4.26
CA GLN A 51 -6.63 9.07 -4.39
C GLN A 51 -7.08 7.63 -4.12
N PRO A 52 -6.48 6.64 -4.79
CA PRO A 52 -6.70 5.26 -4.42
C PRO A 52 -6.20 5.02 -3.00
N THR A 53 -7.00 4.36 -2.20
CA THR A 53 -6.64 3.96 -0.84
C THR A 53 -6.53 2.45 -0.79
N ILE A 54 -5.31 1.95 -0.73
CA ILE A 54 -5.04 0.53 -0.73
C ILE A 54 -4.92 0.03 0.72
N GLN A 55 -5.72 -0.97 1.06
CA GLN A 55 -5.68 -1.68 2.33
C GLN A 55 -5.32 -3.14 2.08
N VAL A 56 -4.56 -3.72 2.98
CA VAL A 56 -4.20 -5.13 2.94
C VAL A 56 -4.54 -5.77 4.27
N ASP A 57 -5.21 -6.91 4.18
CA ASP A 57 -5.52 -7.76 5.31
C ASP A 57 -5.02 -9.17 5.05
N VAL A 58 -4.51 -9.84 6.09
CA VAL A 58 -4.29 -11.28 6.02
C VAL A 58 -5.61 -11.97 6.23
N VAL A 59 -6.02 -12.74 5.23
CA VAL A 59 -7.33 -13.38 5.26
C VAL A 59 -7.26 -14.76 5.87
N GLN A 60 -6.34 -15.56 5.38
CA GLN A 60 -6.32 -16.94 5.77
C GLN A 60 -4.98 -17.63 5.48
N LEU A 61 -4.54 -18.45 6.44
CA LEU A 61 -3.55 -19.48 6.19
C LEU A 61 -4.25 -20.67 5.54
N ARG A 62 -4.15 -20.77 4.21
CA ARG A 62 -4.83 -21.83 3.44
C ARG A 62 -4.20 -23.19 3.63
N ARG A 63 -2.89 -23.20 3.74
CA ARG A 63 -2.14 -24.46 3.87
C ARG A 63 -0.84 -24.21 4.63
N LEU A 64 -0.57 -25.05 5.61
CA LEU A 64 0.75 -25.11 6.23
C LEU A 64 1.76 -25.76 5.28
N PRO A 65 3.03 -25.32 5.31
CA PRO A 65 4.07 -25.98 4.53
C PRO A 65 4.26 -27.42 5.04
N SER A 66 4.61 -28.33 4.14
CA SER A 66 4.97 -29.71 4.43
C SER A 66 6.28 -30.06 3.76
N SER A 67 6.81 -31.26 3.99
CA SER A 67 7.99 -31.75 3.28
C SER A 67 7.81 -31.89 1.77
N ALA A 68 6.56 -31.97 1.29
CA ALA A 68 6.22 -32.17 -0.11
C ALA A 68 5.70 -30.90 -0.80
N GLN A 69 5.16 -29.93 -0.06
CA GLN A 69 4.51 -28.75 -0.65
C GLN A 69 4.73 -27.48 0.17
N PRO A 70 4.93 -26.32 -0.48
CA PRO A 70 4.94 -25.04 0.21
C PRO A 70 3.59 -24.75 0.86
N GLY A 71 3.63 -24.02 1.96
CA GLY A 71 2.43 -23.45 2.55
C GLY A 71 1.86 -22.33 1.67
N LEU A 72 0.66 -21.89 1.98
CA LEU A 72 -0.03 -20.85 1.23
C LEU A 72 -0.80 -19.93 2.16
N ILE A 73 -0.56 -18.65 2.02
CA ILE A 73 -1.27 -17.58 2.71
C ILE A 73 -1.95 -16.70 1.67
N GLU A 74 -3.20 -16.38 1.89
CA GLU A 74 -3.94 -15.43 1.06
C GLU A 74 -3.95 -14.05 1.71
N LEU A 75 -3.58 -13.05 0.92
CA LEU A 75 -3.67 -11.63 1.24
C LEU A 75 -4.82 -11.04 0.44
N ILE A 76 -5.76 -10.41 1.10
CA ILE A 76 -6.74 -9.57 0.41
C ILE A 76 -6.18 -8.15 0.28
N VAL A 77 -6.13 -7.67 -0.93
CA VAL A 77 -5.81 -6.27 -1.25
C VAL A 77 -7.09 -5.60 -1.69
N ARG A 78 -7.52 -4.59 -0.94
CA ARG A 78 -8.74 -3.84 -1.21
C ARG A 78 -8.40 -2.41 -1.62
N ASN A 79 -9.06 -1.93 -2.65
CA ASN A 79 -9.06 -0.52 -2.98
C ASN A 79 -10.34 0.14 -2.43
N SER A 80 -10.21 0.93 -1.38
CA SER A 80 -11.31 1.71 -0.80
C SER A 80 -11.36 3.15 -1.28
N GLY A 81 -10.45 3.54 -2.18
CA GLY A 81 -10.42 4.87 -2.79
C GLY A 81 -11.29 4.96 -4.04
N GLU A 82 -11.51 6.17 -4.52
CA GLU A 82 -12.43 6.50 -5.62
C GLU A 82 -11.86 6.21 -7.03
N ASN A 83 -10.61 5.76 -7.16
CA ASN A 83 -10.00 5.50 -8.46
C ASN A 83 -9.45 4.09 -8.54
N PRO A 84 -9.53 3.46 -9.74
CA PRO A 84 -8.86 2.19 -9.95
C PRO A 84 -7.35 2.36 -9.82
N ALA A 85 -6.72 1.39 -9.20
CA ALA A 85 -5.28 1.36 -9.04
C ALA A 85 -4.68 0.14 -9.74
N GLY A 86 -3.62 0.37 -10.51
CA GLY A 86 -2.72 -0.71 -10.91
C GLY A 86 -1.74 -0.96 -9.77
N ILE A 87 -1.82 -2.13 -9.16
CA ILE A 87 -1.00 -2.49 -8.00
C ILE A 87 0.00 -3.58 -8.32
N VAL A 88 1.17 -3.49 -7.72
CA VAL A 88 2.16 -4.57 -7.68
C VAL A 88 2.42 -4.90 -6.22
N VAL A 89 2.23 -6.14 -5.85
CA VAL A 89 2.41 -6.63 -4.48
C VAL A 89 3.66 -7.49 -4.42
N VAL A 90 4.51 -7.24 -3.46
CA VAL A 90 5.68 -8.09 -3.16
C VAL A 90 5.40 -8.79 -1.84
N PRO A 91 4.80 -9.98 -1.84
CA PRO A 91 4.47 -10.70 -0.64
C PRO A 91 5.65 -11.52 -0.12
N VAL A 92 5.79 -11.59 1.18
CA VAL A 92 6.75 -12.45 1.88
C VAL A 92 6.06 -13.14 3.04
N ALA A 93 6.23 -14.44 3.16
CA ALA A 93 5.78 -15.20 4.32
C ALA A 93 6.86 -16.18 4.78
N TYR A 94 7.02 -16.35 6.09
CA TYR A 94 7.96 -17.33 6.64
C TYR A 94 7.60 -17.73 8.08
N LEU A 95 8.16 -18.85 8.52
CA LEU A 95 8.09 -19.31 9.91
C LEU A 95 9.24 -18.72 10.70
N ALA A 96 8.94 -18.15 11.85
CA ALA A 96 9.89 -17.54 12.77
C ALA A 96 9.72 -18.11 14.18
N PRO A 97 10.69 -17.94 15.08
CA PRO A 97 10.51 -18.23 16.49
C PRO A 97 9.26 -17.57 17.06
N LEU A 98 8.64 -18.17 18.06
CA LEU A 98 7.43 -17.63 18.66
C LEU A 98 7.69 -16.27 19.28
N TYR A 99 6.96 -15.29 18.78
CA TYR A 99 6.88 -13.95 19.35
C TYR A 99 5.53 -13.77 20.03
N LEU A 100 5.55 -13.48 21.34
CA LEU A 100 4.33 -13.33 22.12
C LEU A 100 3.76 -11.90 22.06
N ASN A 101 4.63 -10.94 21.78
CA ASN A 101 4.27 -9.52 21.74
C ASN A 101 5.14 -8.72 20.75
N ALA A 102 4.76 -7.48 20.51
CA ALA A 102 5.47 -6.57 19.59
C ALA A 102 6.93 -6.28 20.04
N ALA A 103 7.20 -6.26 21.35
CA ALA A 103 8.54 -5.98 21.86
C ALA A 103 9.53 -7.10 21.52
N ASP A 104 9.07 -8.35 21.47
CA ASP A 104 9.90 -9.48 21.09
C ASP A 104 10.32 -9.39 19.61
N LEU A 105 9.42 -8.96 18.74
CA LEU A 105 9.71 -8.71 17.30
C LEU A 105 10.80 -7.64 17.14
N VAL A 106 10.70 -6.55 17.90
CA VAL A 106 11.69 -5.47 17.86
C VAL A 106 13.04 -5.95 18.37
N ARG A 107 13.08 -6.65 19.51
CA ARG A 107 14.33 -7.20 20.09
C ARG A 107 15.02 -8.18 19.14
N ALA A 108 14.25 -9.01 18.43
CA ALA A 108 14.78 -9.97 17.47
C ALA A 108 15.19 -9.34 16.13
N ASN A 109 15.09 -8.00 16.00
CA ASN A 109 15.42 -7.27 14.77
C ASN A 109 14.70 -7.81 13.51
N VAL A 110 13.45 -8.25 13.69
CA VAL A 110 12.63 -8.85 12.64
C VAL A 110 12.39 -7.88 11.48
N GLU A 111 12.33 -6.59 11.75
CA GLU A 111 12.17 -5.55 10.73
C GLU A 111 13.26 -5.61 9.66
N THR A 112 14.52 -5.69 10.07
CA THR A 112 15.65 -5.74 9.13
C THR A 112 15.62 -7.02 8.29
N ASP A 113 15.31 -8.17 8.90
CA ASP A 113 15.16 -9.43 8.14
C ASP A 113 14.01 -9.36 7.15
N LEU A 114 12.87 -8.79 7.52
CA LEU A 114 11.72 -8.58 6.64
C LEU A 114 12.04 -7.66 5.47
N ARG A 115 12.71 -6.54 5.70
CA ARG A 115 13.13 -5.62 4.64
C ARG A 115 14.03 -6.34 3.64
N ASN A 116 15.02 -7.09 4.11
CA ASN A 116 15.91 -7.88 3.26
C ASN A 116 15.18 -8.94 2.45
N ARG A 117 14.16 -9.58 3.01
CA ARG A 117 13.32 -10.56 2.31
C ARG A 117 12.43 -9.91 1.27
N LEU A 118 11.81 -8.77 1.59
CA LEU A 118 10.98 -8.01 0.65
C LEU A 118 11.79 -7.49 -0.55
N ASP A 119 13.08 -7.16 -0.34
CA ASP A 119 13.96 -6.70 -1.43
C ASP A 119 14.35 -7.83 -2.40
N ARG A 120 14.32 -9.08 -1.95
CA ARG A 120 14.66 -10.27 -2.75
C ARG A 120 13.43 -11.02 -3.27
N ALA A 121 12.25 -10.68 -2.80
CA ALA A 121 11.03 -11.38 -3.15
C ALA A 121 10.54 -11.02 -4.57
N THR A 122 9.88 -11.99 -5.19
CA THR A 122 9.30 -11.80 -6.52
C THR A 122 8.00 -11.00 -6.43
N PRO A 123 7.81 -9.96 -7.25
CA PRO A 123 6.57 -9.22 -7.30
C PRO A 123 5.42 -10.06 -7.87
N PHE A 124 4.20 -9.73 -7.46
CA PHE A 124 2.96 -10.27 -8.01
C PHE A 124 2.07 -9.13 -8.53
N PRO A 125 1.58 -9.17 -9.77
CA PRO A 125 1.97 -10.14 -10.80
C PRO A 125 3.42 -9.99 -11.22
N PRO A 126 4.09 -11.02 -11.75
CA PRO A 126 5.50 -10.96 -12.11
C PRO A 126 5.78 -9.97 -13.24
N THR A 127 4.77 -9.68 -14.05
CA THR A 127 4.80 -8.66 -15.11
C THR A 127 3.54 -7.81 -15.07
N GLY A 128 3.70 -6.50 -15.29
CA GLY A 128 2.56 -5.57 -15.29
C GLY A 128 2.07 -5.20 -13.89
N SER A 129 0.78 -4.96 -13.77
CA SER A 129 0.10 -4.61 -12.52
C SER A 129 -1.27 -5.27 -12.43
N LEU A 130 -1.70 -5.57 -11.22
CA LEU A 130 -3.05 -6.04 -10.95
C LEU A 130 -4.00 -4.85 -10.86
N ALA A 131 -5.00 -4.80 -11.71
CA ALA A 131 -6.01 -3.73 -11.67
C ALA A 131 -7.04 -4.02 -10.57
N VAL A 132 -7.20 -3.09 -9.63
CA VAL A 132 -8.21 -3.18 -8.57
C VAL A 132 -9.09 -1.96 -8.66
N ALA A 133 -10.34 -2.14 -9.09
CA ALA A 133 -11.31 -1.06 -9.20
C ALA A 133 -11.75 -0.57 -7.81
N GLU A 134 -12.42 0.58 -7.79
CA GLU A 134 -13.02 1.14 -6.58
C GLU A 134 -13.92 0.12 -5.88
N GLY A 135 -13.74 -0.04 -4.57
CA GLY A 135 -14.50 -0.97 -3.74
C GLY A 135 -14.22 -2.47 -3.98
N GLN A 136 -13.39 -2.79 -4.98
CA GLN A 136 -13.06 -4.18 -5.29
C GLN A 136 -11.87 -4.70 -4.45
N THR A 137 -11.79 -6.02 -4.41
CA THR A 137 -10.72 -6.75 -3.76
C THR A 137 -10.00 -7.64 -4.75
N ALA A 138 -8.70 -7.83 -4.53
CA ALA A 138 -7.89 -8.81 -5.21
C ALA A 138 -7.23 -9.74 -4.20
N VAL A 139 -7.14 -11.03 -4.52
CA VAL A 139 -6.46 -12.01 -3.70
C VAL A 139 -5.06 -12.22 -4.26
N VAL A 140 -4.07 -12.09 -3.38
CA VAL A 140 -2.66 -12.34 -3.68
C VAL A 140 -2.16 -13.48 -2.83
N GLU A 141 -1.59 -14.48 -3.46
CA GLU A 141 -1.03 -15.63 -2.79
C GLU A 141 0.41 -15.35 -2.35
N ALA A 142 0.69 -15.57 -1.07
CA ALA A 142 2.03 -15.51 -0.51
C ALA A 142 2.50 -16.94 -0.19
N PRO A 143 3.46 -17.48 -0.94
CA PRO A 143 3.99 -18.81 -0.65
C PRO A 143 4.76 -18.79 0.67
N LEU A 144 4.43 -19.71 1.57
CA LEU A 144 5.18 -19.97 2.77
C LEU A 144 6.22 -21.05 2.46
N PRO A 145 7.53 -20.76 2.53
CA PRO A 145 8.57 -21.71 2.14
C PRO A 145 8.46 -23.04 2.86
N PHE A 146 8.98 -24.09 2.23
CA PHE A 146 9.13 -25.38 2.88
C PHE A 146 9.86 -25.24 4.22
N SER A 147 9.38 -25.94 5.23
CA SER A 147 10.03 -25.93 6.52
C SER A 147 9.98 -27.34 7.12
N GLU A 148 11.13 -27.89 7.44
CA GLU A 148 11.23 -29.11 8.21
C GLU A 148 10.71 -28.93 9.64
N ARG A 149 10.53 -27.66 10.05
CA ARG A 149 10.10 -27.25 11.39
C ARG A 149 8.58 -27.03 11.51
N VAL A 150 7.79 -27.47 10.55
CA VAL A 150 6.30 -27.31 10.59
C VAL A 150 5.70 -27.93 11.85
N TRP A 151 6.28 -29.03 12.35
CA TRP A 151 5.84 -29.65 13.60
C TRP A 151 6.02 -28.73 14.82
N GLU A 152 7.00 -27.82 14.83
CA GLU A 152 7.18 -26.83 15.88
C GLU A 152 6.06 -25.77 15.86
N TYR A 153 5.53 -25.43 14.66
CA TYR A 153 4.37 -24.58 14.54
C TYR A 153 3.14 -25.23 15.19
N SER A 154 2.89 -26.50 14.92
CA SER A 154 1.75 -27.22 15.51
C SER A 154 1.84 -27.34 17.04
N ARG A 155 3.02 -27.25 17.60
CA ARG A 155 3.28 -27.18 19.05
C ARG A 155 3.25 -25.75 19.61
N GLY A 156 2.98 -24.74 18.79
CA GLY A 156 2.97 -23.35 19.19
C GLY A 156 4.35 -22.77 19.52
N GLN A 157 5.42 -23.35 18.96
CA GLN A 157 6.80 -22.89 19.14
C GLN A 157 7.27 -21.92 18.04
N LEU A 158 6.55 -21.88 16.93
CA LEU A 158 6.80 -20.97 15.84
C LEU A 158 5.60 -20.06 15.59
N THR A 159 5.84 -18.94 14.96
CA THR A 159 4.84 -18.04 14.44
C THR A 159 4.98 -17.90 12.92
N VAL A 160 3.88 -17.59 12.25
CA VAL A 160 3.90 -17.20 10.85
C VAL A 160 3.99 -15.67 10.79
N ILE A 161 4.96 -15.15 10.06
CA ILE A 161 5.06 -13.73 9.76
C ILE A 161 4.76 -13.54 8.28
N VAL A 162 3.93 -12.55 7.99
CA VAL A 162 3.54 -12.15 6.64
C VAL A 162 3.81 -10.66 6.49
N ALA A 163 4.51 -10.31 5.44
CA ALA A 163 4.70 -8.92 5.06
C ALA A 163 4.44 -8.74 3.58
N ALA A 164 4.03 -7.56 3.19
CA ALA A 164 3.88 -7.19 1.80
C ALA A 164 4.31 -5.75 1.57
N ARG A 165 4.96 -5.52 0.43
CA ARG A 165 5.22 -4.20 -0.11
C ARG A 165 4.30 -3.99 -1.29
N ILE A 166 3.47 -2.94 -1.25
CA ILE A 166 2.48 -2.65 -2.27
C ILE A 166 2.88 -1.37 -2.95
N ARG A 167 3.13 -1.48 -4.24
CA ARG A 167 3.40 -0.35 -5.11
C ARG A 167 2.19 -0.09 -5.98
N TYR A 168 1.74 1.13 -6.02
CA TYR A 168 0.66 1.55 -6.89
C TYR A 168 0.92 2.95 -7.40
N ARG A 169 0.35 3.25 -8.55
CA ARG A 169 0.43 4.58 -9.13
C ARG A 169 -0.88 5.30 -8.82
N ASP A 170 -0.76 6.40 -8.09
CA ASP A 170 -1.79 7.41 -8.11
C ASP A 170 -1.67 8.22 -9.44
N ARG A 171 -2.51 9.19 -9.69
CA ARG A 171 -2.48 9.95 -10.95
C ARG A 171 -1.13 10.61 -11.25
N VAL A 172 -0.38 10.98 -10.23
CA VAL A 172 0.81 11.81 -10.34
C VAL A 172 2.04 11.11 -9.79
N PHE A 173 1.90 10.32 -8.72
CA PHE A 173 3.02 9.76 -7.99
C PHE A 173 2.95 8.25 -7.88
N ASN A 174 4.13 7.63 -7.86
CA ASN A 174 4.26 6.26 -7.41
C ASN A 174 4.19 6.25 -5.89
N ARG A 175 3.27 5.46 -5.36
CA ARG A 175 3.07 5.25 -3.93
C ARG A 175 3.56 3.87 -3.55
N GLU A 176 4.09 3.78 -2.35
CA GLU A 176 4.45 2.52 -1.74
C GLU A 176 3.83 2.44 -0.35
N ARG A 177 3.22 1.31 -0.04
CA ARG A 177 2.77 0.96 1.30
C ARG A 177 3.40 -0.35 1.73
N GLN A 178 3.66 -0.45 3.00
CA GLN A 178 4.19 -1.65 3.61
C GLN A 178 3.19 -2.17 4.63
N PHE A 179 3.12 -3.47 4.74
CA PHE A 179 2.20 -4.19 5.58
C PHE A 179 2.93 -5.33 6.26
N CYS A 180 2.66 -5.55 7.54
CA CYS A 180 3.19 -6.69 8.28
C CYS A 180 2.20 -7.17 9.33
N GLN A 181 1.97 -8.49 9.34
CA GLN A 181 1.25 -9.16 10.41
C GLN A 181 1.97 -10.44 10.83
N TYR A 182 1.76 -10.85 12.06
CA TYR A 182 2.21 -12.14 12.58
C TYR A 182 1.05 -12.87 13.25
N MET A 183 1.06 -14.20 13.12
CA MET A 183 0.05 -15.04 13.74
C MET A 183 0.56 -15.54 15.08
N ASN A 184 -0.22 -15.33 16.13
CA ASN A 184 0.03 -15.96 17.41
C ASN A 184 -0.58 -17.39 17.39
N PRO A 185 0.23 -18.45 17.40
CA PRO A 185 -0.31 -19.82 17.29
C PRO A 185 -1.12 -20.26 18.51
N ARG A 186 -1.02 -19.57 19.66
CA ARG A 186 -1.80 -19.89 20.86
C ARG A 186 -3.20 -19.34 20.82
N SER A 187 -3.40 -18.14 20.28
CA SER A 187 -4.72 -17.51 20.14
C SER A 187 -5.33 -17.65 18.75
N ASN A 188 -4.53 -18.12 17.78
CA ASN A 188 -4.89 -18.16 16.36
C ASN A 188 -5.35 -16.81 15.80
N GLU A 189 -4.77 -15.72 16.34
CA GLU A 189 -5.08 -14.34 15.95
C GLU A 189 -3.93 -13.72 15.18
N TRP A 190 -4.27 -12.99 14.12
CA TRP A 190 -3.36 -12.13 13.42
C TRP A 190 -3.18 -10.81 14.17
N ARG A 191 -1.94 -10.37 14.34
CA ARG A 191 -1.57 -9.12 14.98
C ARG A 191 -0.65 -8.32 14.09
N SER A 192 -0.86 -7.01 14.06
CA SER A 192 0.01 -6.11 13.32
C SER A 192 1.41 -6.05 13.93
N CYS A 193 2.45 -6.02 13.09
CA CYS A 193 3.79 -5.73 13.54
C CYS A 193 3.88 -4.25 13.99
N PRO A 194 4.80 -3.91 14.89
CA PRO A 194 5.01 -2.52 15.32
C PRO A 194 5.75 -1.66 14.28
N PHE A 195 6.09 -2.22 13.15
CA PHE A 195 6.83 -1.63 12.04
C PHE A 195 6.20 -2.08 10.72
N LEU A 196 6.55 -1.44 9.59
CA LEU A 196 6.06 -1.78 8.24
C LEU A 196 4.53 -1.72 8.08
N ASN A 197 3.86 -0.76 8.72
CA ASN A 197 2.41 -0.53 8.57
C ASN A 197 2.14 0.95 8.22
N GLU A 198 2.92 1.48 7.26
CA GLU A 198 2.85 2.84 6.75
C GLU A 198 2.12 2.92 5.39
#